data_945afa25ac7f816baef04f5e626f0d1c
#
_entry.id   945afa25ac7f816baef04f5e626f0d1c
#
_cell.length_a   1.000
_cell.length_b   1.000
_cell.length_c   1.000
_cell.angle_alpha   90.00
_cell.angle_beta   90.00
_cell.angle_gamma   90.00
#
_symmetry.space_group_name_H-M   'P 1'
#
loop_
_entity.id
_entity.type
_entity.pdbx_description
1 polymer ?
#
loop_
_entity_poly.entity_id
_entity_poly.type
_entity_poly.pdbx_seq_one_letter_code
_entity_poly.pdbx_strand_id
1 'polypeptide(L)'
;MKHIRNFCIIAHIDHGKSTLADRLLQTTGTISDREMQAQALDDMDLERERGITIKSHAIQMSYKHDGQEYILNLIDTPGHVDFSYEVSRSIAACEGALLIVDASQGIEAQTISNLYLALDHDLEIIPILNKMDLPGAMPEEVSDQIMELIGCDLEDIIQASGKTGLGVDKILDAIINRVPAPKGDENAPLQAMIFDSVFNPFRGIIAYYRIRNGVLKKGDKVRFFNTGKTYNADEIGILKMDLSPRKEVRTGDVGYIISGIKQAKEVKVGDTITLAENPCEVSIKGFEDVKPMVFAGIYPVETEDYEELRYSMEKLQLNDSSLVFEPESSAALGFGFRCGFLGMLHMEIIQERLEREFNMTVITTVPNVSYKSYMKKNPDKVLIVNNPSELPDPSGMDRIEEPYIKAQVITKSEYVGSIMTLCIEKRGELTNQVYLTQDRVEITFEMPLAEIVFDFYDRLKSVSRGYASFDYHPIGYRESDLIKMDLMLNSEQVDALSALVHRSNAFDLGKKICLKLKELIPRQQFEIPIQAAIGAKIIARETIKALRKDVTAKCYGGDISRKRKLLEKQKEGKKRMRQVGRVEIPQEAFLAVLKLND
;
A
#
# COMPACT_ATOMS: atom_id res chain seq x y z
N MET A 1 -11.69 -31.84 -12.32
CA MET A 1 -10.99 -31.47 -11.07
C MET A 1 -9.60 -32.11 -10.89
N LYS A 2 -9.43 -33.45 -11.08
CA LYS A 2 -8.13 -34.11 -10.77
C LYS A 2 -6.90 -33.52 -11.46
N HIS A 3 -7.06 -32.89 -12.61
CA HIS A 3 -5.99 -32.29 -13.40
C HIS A 3 -5.88 -30.77 -13.26
N ILE A 4 -6.58 -30.17 -12.30
CA ILE A 4 -6.49 -28.73 -12.01
C ILE A 4 -5.54 -28.51 -10.82
N ARG A 5 -4.69 -27.49 -10.91
CA ARG A 5 -3.83 -27.01 -9.82
C ARG A 5 -3.95 -25.51 -9.71
N ASN A 6 -4.42 -25.02 -8.57
CA ASN A 6 -4.51 -23.60 -8.29
C ASN A 6 -3.42 -23.25 -7.28
N PHE A 7 -2.53 -22.35 -7.65
CA PHE A 7 -1.40 -21.99 -6.82
C PHE A 7 -1.06 -20.50 -6.97
N CYS A 8 -0.43 -19.97 -5.95
CA CYS A 8 0.10 -18.61 -5.93
C CYS A 8 1.62 -18.62 -5.77
N ILE A 9 2.22 -17.47 -5.99
CA ILE A 9 3.64 -17.25 -5.73
C ILE A 9 3.76 -16.25 -4.60
N ILE A 10 4.42 -16.65 -3.52
CA ILE A 10 4.74 -15.81 -2.36
C ILE A 10 6.25 -15.58 -2.29
N ALA A 11 6.64 -14.32 -2.15
CA ALA A 11 8.05 -13.92 -2.13
C ALA A 11 8.22 -12.57 -1.44
N HIS A 12 9.42 -12.31 -0.96
CA HIS A 12 9.84 -10.95 -0.64
C HIS A 12 10.04 -10.11 -1.92
N ILE A 13 10.02 -8.79 -1.79
CA ILE A 13 10.34 -7.87 -2.89
C ILE A 13 11.72 -8.21 -3.45
N ASP A 14 11.88 -8.14 -4.76
CA ASP A 14 13.14 -8.43 -5.48
C ASP A 14 13.65 -9.88 -5.41
N HIS A 15 12.95 -10.84 -4.80
CA HIS A 15 13.32 -12.26 -4.83
C HIS A 15 13.09 -12.94 -6.18
N GLY A 16 12.54 -12.24 -7.16
CA GLY A 16 12.38 -12.69 -8.55
C GLY A 16 11.04 -13.37 -8.84
N LYS A 17 9.97 -12.99 -8.11
CA LYS A 17 8.61 -13.47 -8.29
C LYS A 17 8.12 -13.33 -9.74
N SER A 18 8.06 -12.10 -10.28
CA SER A 18 7.57 -11.83 -11.64
C SER A 18 8.46 -12.50 -12.72
N THR A 19 9.78 -12.53 -12.51
CA THR A 19 10.70 -13.22 -13.41
C THR A 19 10.46 -14.73 -13.47
N LEU A 20 10.15 -15.36 -12.32
CA LEU A 20 9.82 -16.79 -12.30
C LEU A 20 8.44 -17.04 -12.92
N ALA A 21 7.46 -16.20 -12.66
CA ALA A 21 6.14 -16.26 -13.29
C ALA A 21 6.24 -16.18 -14.82
N ASP A 22 7.00 -15.23 -15.35
CA ASP A 22 7.31 -15.12 -16.78
C ASP A 22 7.89 -16.41 -17.34
N ARG A 23 8.81 -17.03 -16.62
CA ARG A 23 9.45 -18.26 -17.05
C ARG A 23 8.48 -19.45 -17.06
N LEU A 24 7.58 -19.54 -16.09
CA LEU A 24 6.51 -20.54 -16.08
C LEU A 24 5.58 -20.36 -17.29
N LEU A 25 5.19 -19.14 -17.63
CA LEU A 25 4.37 -18.82 -18.79
C LEU A 25 5.05 -19.22 -20.11
N GLN A 26 6.34 -18.94 -20.23
CA GLN A 26 7.14 -19.31 -21.40
C GLN A 26 7.27 -20.83 -21.53
N THR A 27 7.63 -21.54 -20.45
CA THR A 27 7.85 -22.98 -20.46
C THR A 27 6.57 -23.75 -20.75
N THR A 28 5.42 -23.26 -20.29
CA THR A 28 4.10 -23.85 -20.61
C THR A 28 3.58 -23.47 -22.00
N GLY A 29 4.29 -22.60 -22.74
CA GLY A 29 3.85 -22.10 -24.04
C GLY A 29 2.61 -21.23 -23.99
N THR A 30 2.28 -20.67 -22.81
CA THR A 30 1.14 -19.76 -22.63
C THR A 30 1.39 -18.42 -23.31
N ILE A 31 2.67 -17.98 -23.31
CA ILE A 31 3.18 -16.83 -24.06
C ILE A 31 4.22 -17.34 -25.04
N SER A 32 4.17 -16.87 -26.28
CA SER A 32 5.18 -17.22 -27.27
C SER A 32 6.47 -16.42 -27.06
N ASP A 33 7.63 -16.99 -27.45
CA ASP A 33 8.93 -16.30 -27.33
C ASP A 33 8.97 -14.91 -28.03
N ARG A 34 8.11 -14.69 -29.01
CA ARG A 34 8.01 -13.41 -29.76
C ARG A 34 7.19 -12.35 -29.02
N GLU A 35 6.23 -12.78 -28.21
CA GLU A 35 5.33 -11.91 -27.44
C GLU A 35 5.85 -11.68 -26.01
N MET A 36 6.90 -12.41 -25.64
CA MET A 36 7.47 -12.33 -24.30
C MET A 36 8.07 -10.96 -24.04
N GLN A 37 7.52 -10.28 -23.07
CA GLN A 37 8.06 -9.06 -22.46
C GLN A 37 8.43 -9.37 -21.02
N ALA A 38 9.43 -8.68 -20.49
CA ALA A 38 9.75 -8.81 -19.07
C ALA A 38 8.57 -8.33 -18.22
N GLN A 39 8.26 -9.07 -17.15
CA GLN A 39 7.12 -8.81 -16.26
C GLN A 39 5.79 -8.82 -17.02
N ALA A 40 5.56 -9.89 -17.78
CA ALA A 40 4.40 -10.02 -18.67
C ALA A 40 3.04 -9.99 -17.94
N LEU A 41 3.01 -10.28 -16.62
CA LEU A 41 1.82 -10.21 -15.78
C LEU A 41 1.62 -8.84 -15.14
N ASP A 42 2.65 -7.99 -15.11
CA ASP A 42 2.56 -6.64 -14.54
C ASP A 42 1.97 -5.70 -15.62
N ASP A 43 0.65 -5.49 -15.57
CA ASP A 43 -0.09 -4.74 -16.61
C ASP A 43 0.13 -3.22 -16.53
N MET A 44 0.48 -2.70 -15.35
CA MET A 44 0.69 -1.28 -15.16
C MET A 44 2.15 -0.90 -15.45
N ASP A 45 2.37 0.21 -16.17
CA ASP A 45 3.71 0.77 -16.34
C ASP A 45 4.38 1.06 -14.99
N LEU A 46 3.59 1.46 -14.00
CA LEU A 46 4.04 1.73 -12.64
C LEU A 46 4.59 0.48 -11.93
N GLU A 47 4.00 -0.70 -12.14
CA GLU A 47 4.49 -1.98 -11.61
C GLU A 47 5.87 -2.30 -12.20
N ARG A 48 6.02 -2.14 -13.51
CA ARG A 48 7.29 -2.39 -14.23
C ARG A 48 8.39 -1.42 -13.83
N GLU A 49 8.07 -0.13 -13.67
CA GLU A 49 9.03 0.89 -13.26
C GLU A 49 9.52 0.69 -11.82
N ARG A 50 8.62 0.32 -10.91
CA ARG A 50 8.94 0.11 -9.49
C ARG A 50 9.44 -1.30 -9.19
N GLY A 51 9.29 -2.25 -10.13
CA GLY A 51 9.66 -3.65 -9.94
C GLY A 51 8.80 -4.39 -8.91
N ILE A 52 7.57 -3.93 -8.67
CA ILE A 52 6.64 -4.51 -7.68
C ILE A 52 5.31 -4.81 -8.34
N THR A 53 4.71 -5.95 -8.00
CA THR A 53 3.32 -6.25 -8.35
C THR A 53 2.41 -5.48 -7.38
N ILE A 54 1.53 -4.65 -7.92
CA ILE A 54 0.55 -3.86 -7.17
C ILE A 54 -0.76 -4.62 -7.11
N LYS A 55 -1.18 -5.19 -8.24
CA LYS A 55 -2.46 -5.88 -8.38
C LYS A 55 -2.26 -7.38 -8.64
N SER A 56 -3.11 -8.19 -8.03
CA SER A 56 -3.10 -9.64 -8.30
C SER A 56 -3.56 -9.95 -9.71
N HIS A 57 -2.83 -10.84 -10.39
CA HIS A 57 -3.18 -11.33 -11.72
C HIS A 57 -3.40 -12.84 -11.66
N ALA A 58 -4.48 -13.31 -12.29
CA ALA A 58 -4.73 -14.73 -12.41
C ALA A 58 -4.62 -15.16 -13.88
N ILE A 59 -3.90 -16.24 -14.12
CA ILE A 59 -3.70 -16.78 -15.48
C ILE A 59 -3.77 -18.28 -15.50
N GLN A 60 -4.46 -18.83 -16.50
CA GLN A 60 -4.55 -20.26 -16.74
C GLN A 60 -3.52 -20.71 -17.77
N MET A 61 -2.70 -21.67 -17.39
CA MET A 61 -1.71 -22.37 -18.22
C MET A 61 -2.15 -23.81 -18.48
N SER A 62 -1.73 -24.39 -19.59
CA SER A 62 -1.86 -25.82 -19.86
C SER A 62 -0.48 -26.46 -19.93
N TYR A 63 -0.29 -27.57 -19.24
CA TYR A 63 0.99 -28.28 -19.23
C TYR A 63 0.76 -29.77 -19.33
N LYS A 64 1.57 -30.45 -20.19
CA LYS A 64 1.52 -31.90 -20.37
C LYS A 64 2.57 -32.57 -19.51
N HIS A 65 2.14 -33.45 -18.62
CA HIS A 65 2.98 -34.26 -17.75
C HIS A 65 2.55 -35.73 -17.86
N ASP A 66 3.47 -36.64 -18.12
CA ASP A 66 3.22 -38.07 -18.28
C ASP A 66 2.07 -38.40 -19.26
N GLY A 67 1.96 -37.66 -20.35
CA GLY A 67 0.94 -37.86 -21.36
C GLY A 67 -0.45 -37.35 -21.00
N GLN A 68 -0.63 -36.77 -19.83
CA GLN A 68 -1.85 -36.12 -19.36
C GLN A 68 -1.73 -34.61 -19.43
N GLU A 69 -2.83 -33.92 -19.76
CA GLU A 69 -2.91 -32.46 -19.76
C GLU A 69 -3.43 -31.95 -18.41
N TYR A 70 -2.64 -31.07 -17.78
CA TYR A 70 -2.98 -30.41 -16.56
C TYR A 70 -3.32 -28.94 -16.82
N ILE A 71 -4.28 -28.43 -16.06
CA ILE A 71 -4.66 -27.02 -16.01
C ILE A 71 -4.00 -26.42 -14.77
N LEU A 72 -3.13 -25.44 -14.97
CA LEU A 72 -2.41 -24.75 -13.92
C LEU A 72 -2.93 -23.32 -13.85
N ASN A 73 -3.61 -22.95 -12.77
CA ASN A 73 -4.07 -21.60 -12.52
C ASN A 73 -3.08 -20.93 -11.57
N LEU A 74 -2.28 -20.02 -12.11
CA LEU A 74 -1.40 -19.16 -11.33
C LEU A 74 -2.17 -17.93 -10.91
N ILE A 75 -2.15 -17.61 -9.62
CA ILE A 75 -2.62 -16.34 -9.07
C ILE A 75 -1.39 -15.61 -8.55
N ASP A 76 -0.94 -14.60 -9.30
CA ASP A 76 0.20 -13.78 -8.91
C ASP A 76 -0.20 -12.82 -7.79
N THR A 77 0.65 -12.65 -6.77
CA THR A 77 0.35 -11.89 -5.56
C THR A 77 1.28 -10.70 -5.41
N PRO A 78 0.83 -9.55 -4.89
CA PRO A 78 1.73 -8.50 -4.45
C PRO A 78 2.76 -9.01 -3.42
N GLY A 79 3.94 -8.38 -3.38
CA GLY A 79 4.98 -8.74 -2.41
C GLY A 79 5.11 -7.77 -1.24
N HIS A 80 4.44 -6.62 -1.26
CA HIS A 80 4.61 -5.54 -0.28
C HIS A 80 3.59 -5.62 0.87
N VAL A 81 4.01 -5.24 2.08
CA VAL A 81 3.16 -5.25 3.30
C VAL A 81 1.86 -4.46 3.15
N ASP A 82 1.88 -3.32 2.47
CA ASP A 82 0.68 -2.50 2.25
C ASP A 82 -0.41 -3.27 1.49
N PHE A 83 -0.04 -4.29 0.71
CA PHE A 83 -0.95 -5.14 -0.07
C PHE A 83 -1.20 -6.52 0.55
N SER A 84 -0.88 -6.72 1.84
CA SER A 84 -1.09 -7.99 2.54
C SER A 84 -2.52 -8.51 2.44
N TYR A 85 -3.48 -7.61 2.34
CA TYR A 85 -4.89 -7.95 2.14
C TYR A 85 -5.16 -8.60 0.76
N GLU A 86 -4.55 -8.09 -0.31
CA GLU A 86 -4.65 -8.68 -1.65
C GLU A 86 -3.94 -10.03 -1.71
N VAL A 87 -2.80 -10.16 -1.00
CA VAL A 87 -2.11 -11.44 -0.82
C VAL A 87 -3.03 -12.46 -0.17
N SER A 88 -3.69 -12.12 0.93
CA SER A 88 -4.62 -13.02 1.64
C SER A 88 -5.78 -13.49 0.76
N ARG A 89 -6.33 -12.61 -0.09
CA ARG A 89 -7.40 -12.96 -1.03
C ARG A 89 -6.93 -13.96 -2.09
N SER A 90 -5.76 -13.73 -2.64
CA SER A 90 -5.15 -14.59 -3.66
C SER A 90 -4.81 -15.96 -3.09
N ILE A 91 -4.23 -16.01 -1.90
CA ILE A 91 -3.94 -17.23 -1.16
C ILE A 91 -5.22 -18.06 -0.93
N ALA A 92 -6.30 -17.44 -0.49
CA ALA A 92 -7.58 -18.13 -0.23
C ALA A 92 -8.22 -18.77 -1.48
N ALA A 93 -7.79 -18.35 -2.69
CA ALA A 93 -8.24 -18.93 -3.95
C ALA A 93 -7.39 -20.14 -4.40
N CYS A 94 -6.32 -20.49 -3.68
CA CYS A 94 -5.32 -21.49 -4.05
C CYS A 94 -5.38 -22.73 -3.16
N GLU A 95 -4.72 -23.80 -3.61
CA GLU A 95 -4.42 -25.03 -2.87
C GLU A 95 -2.92 -25.18 -2.59
N GLY A 96 -2.06 -24.41 -3.27
CA GLY A 96 -0.62 -24.45 -3.07
C GLY A 96 0.02 -23.08 -3.21
N ALA A 97 1.21 -22.93 -2.64
CA ALA A 97 2.01 -21.72 -2.75
C ALA A 97 3.47 -22.07 -3.08
N LEU A 98 4.04 -21.38 -4.07
CA LEU A 98 5.46 -21.40 -4.34
C LEU A 98 6.13 -20.35 -3.45
N LEU A 99 6.92 -20.80 -2.49
CA LEU A 99 7.69 -19.92 -1.61
C LEU A 99 9.06 -19.66 -2.24
N ILE A 100 9.26 -18.45 -2.76
CA ILE A 100 10.52 -18.07 -3.40
C ILE A 100 11.43 -17.38 -2.40
N VAL A 101 12.65 -17.91 -2.26
CA VAL A 101 13.73 -17.33 -1.47
C VAL A 101 14.92 -17.05 -2.38
N ASP A 102 15.48 -15.85 -2.30
CA ASP A 102 16.68 -15.47 -3.03
C ASP A 102 17.91 -16.15 -2.41
N ALA A 103 18.67 -16.91 -3.19
CA ALA A 103 19.86 -17.62 -2.74
C ALA A 103 21.00 -16.70 -2.24
N SER A 104 20.96 -15.40 -2.57
CA SER A 104 21.96 -14.42 -2.14
C SER A 104 21.53 -13.57 -0.93
N GLN A 105 20.22 -13.50 -0.66
CA GLN A 105 19.67 -12.68 0.43
C GLN A 105 19.13 -13.54 1.58
N GLY A 106 18.61 -14.74 1.28
CA GLY A 106 18.00 -15.64 2.25
C GLY A 106 16.57 -15.20 2.66
N ILE A 107 16.14 -15.64 3.85
CA ILE A 107 14.80 -15.36 4.35
C ILE A 107 14.69 -13.90 4.81
N GLU A 108 13.61 -13.23 4.40
CA GLU A 108 13.30 -11.85 4.73
C GLU A 108 11.93 -11.74 5.44
N ALA A 109 11.61 -10.59 6.05
CA ALA A 109 10.42 -10.43 6.89
C ALA A 109 9.11 -10.80 6.18
N GLN A 110 8.94 -10.34 4.93
CA GLN A 110 7.75 -10.65 4.14
C GLN A 110 7.67 -12.13 3.72
N THR A 111 8.81 -12.83 3.62
CA THR A 111 8.83 -14.28 3.40
C THR A 111 8.10 -15.00 4.53
N ILE A 112 8.41 -14.61 5.78
CA ILE A 112 7.81 -15.20 6.98
C ILE A 112 6.32 -14.86 7.06
N SER A 113 5.95 -13.60 6.92
CA SER A 113 4.55 -13.16 7.02
C SER A 113 3.66 -13.82 5.97
N ASN A 114 4.12 -13.87 4.72
CA ASN A 114 3.37 -14.51 3.63
C ASN A 114 3.29 -16.03 3.80
N LEU A 115 4.33 -16.65 4.35
CA LEU A 115 4.32 -18.08 4.69
C LEU A 115 3.24 -18.37 5.74
N TYR A 116 3.17 -17.60 6.84
CA TYR A 116 2.14 -17.79 7.85
C TYR A 116 0.73 -17.61 7.29
N LEU A 117 0.52 -16.60 6.43
CA LEU A 117 -0.78 -16.45 5.74
C LEU A 117 -1.12 -17.68 4.89
N ALA A 118 -0.15 -18.27 4.20
CA ALA A 118 -0.38 -19.47 3.40
C ALA A 118 -0.68 -20.70 4.28
N LEU A 119 -0.01 -20.85 5.43
CA LEU A 119 -0.25 -21.92 6.39
C LEU A 119 -1.63 -21.78 7.08
N ASP A 120 -2.06 -20.57 7.40
CA ASP A 120 -3.40 -20.30 7.96
C ASP A 120 -4.54 -20.72 7.01
N HIS A 121 -4.25 -20.80 5.71
CA HIS A 121 -5.16 -21.29 4.67
C HIS A 121 -4.94 -22.75 4.27
N ASP A 122 -4.12 -23.50 5.01
CA ASP A 122 -3.79 -24.93 4.76
C ASP A 122 -3.23 -25.17 3.33
N LEU A 123 -2.42 -24.25 2.78
CA LEU A 123 -1.80 -24.43 1.48
C LEU A 123 -0.61 -25.38 1.55
N GLU A 124 -0.43 -26.20 0.50
CA GLU A 124 0.81 -26.93 0.27
C GLU A 124 1.92 -25.95 -0.11
N ILE A 125 3.02 -25.96 0.62
CA ILE A 125 4.16 -25.06 0.41
C ILE A 125 5.25 -25.77 -0.39
N ILE A 126 5.64 -25.19 -1.52
CA ILE A 126 6.76 -25.66 -2.35
C ILE A 126 7.90 -24.65 -2.22
N PRO A 127 8.98 -24.96 -1.48
CA PRO A 127 10.10 -24.05 -1.32
C PRO A 127 10.97 -24.03 -2.59
N ILE A 128 11.31 -22.81 -3.03
CA ILE A 128 12.14 -22.58 -4.21
C ILE A 128 13.29 -21.67 -3.84
N LEU A 129 14.50 -22.14 -4.02
CA LEU A 129 15.72 -21.37 -3.88
C LEU A 129 16.07 -20.75 -5.24
N ASN A 130 15.75 -19.48 -5.40
CA ASN A 130 15.87 -18.76 -6.67
C ASN A 130 17.20 -18.01 -6.81
N LYS A 131 17.49 -17.54 -8.02
CA LYS A 131 18.69 -16.79 -8.39
C LYS A 131 20.01 -17.56 -8.19
N MET A 132 19.97 -18.87 -8.43
CA MET A 132 21.15 -19.74 -8.40
C MET A 132 22.25 -19.35 -9.40
N ASP A 133 21.94 -18.47 -10.35
CA ASP A 133 22.88 -17.93 -11.35
C ASP A 133 23.76 -16.81 -10.82
N LEU A 134 23.46 -16.25 -9.62
CA LEU A 134 24.24 -15.16 -9.05
C LEU A 134 25.55 -15.65 -8.42
N PRO A 135 26.69 -14.93 -8.62
CA PRO A 135 27.96 -15.28 -7.99
C PRO A 135 27.95 -15.26 -6.45
N GLY A 136 27.00 -14.50 -5.87
CA GLY A 136 26.82 -14.39 -4.43
C GLY A 136 25.80 -15.36 -3.84
N ALA A 137 25.33 -16.37 -4.61
CA ALA A 137 24.40 -17.36 -4.09
C ALA A 137 25.06 -18.23 -2.99
N MET A 138 24.31 -18.44 -1.89
CA MET A 138 24.71 -19.24 -0.72
C MET A 138 23.73 -20.40 -0.52
N PRO A 139 23.71 -21.40 -1.44
CA PRO A 139 22.66 -22.40 -1.45
C PRO A 139 22.58 -23.25 -0.19
N GLU A 140 23.72 -23.62 0.41
CA GLU A 140 23.76 -24.44 1.62
C GLU A 140 23.15 -23.65 2.81
N GLU A 141 23.63 -22.43 3.04
CA GLU A 141 23.18 -21.59 4.16
C GLU A 141 21.69 -21.25 4.05
N VAL A 142 21.22 -20.86 2.84
CA VAL A 142 19.81 -20.46 2.65
C VAL A 142 18.89 -21.69 2.67
N SER A 143 19.35 -22.86 2.20
CA SER A 143 18.59 -24.10 2.37
C SER A 143 18.40 -24.47 3.82
N ASP A 144 19.45 -24.31 4.67
CA ASP A 144 19.34 -24.54 6.12
C ASP A 144 18.29 -23.60 6.75
N GLN A 145 18.29 -22.32 6.36
CA GLN A 145 17.26 -21.36 6.82
C GLN A 145 15.83 -21.80 6.42
N ILE A 146 15.65 -22.28 5.19
CA ILE A 146 14.34 -22.76 4.70
C ILE A 146 13.91 -24.00 5.48
N MET A 147 14.80 -24.97 5.67
CA MET A 147 14.51 -26.20 6.43
C MET A 147 14.12 -25.88 7.87
N GLU A 148 14.81 -24.95 8.52
CA GLU A 148 14.49 -24.52 9.90
C GLU A 148 13.12 -23.81 9.96
N LEU A 149 12.79 -22.97 8.96
CA LEU A 149 11.56 -22.21 8.93
C LEU A 149 10.31 -23.06 8.66
N ILE A 150 10.40 -24.02 7.70
CA ILE A 150 9.25 -24.78 7.22
C ILE A 150 9.21 -26.19 7.81
N GLY A 151 10.34 -26.73 8.24
CA GLY A 151 10.47 -28.11 8.72
C GLY A 151 10.47 -29.14 7.57
N CYS A 152 10.96 -28.78 6.38
CA CYS A 152 11.08 -29.65 5.22
C CYS A 152 12.47 -30.28 5.12
N ASP A 153 12.62 -31.31 4.28
CA ASP A 153 13.91 -31.90 3.97
C ASP A 153 14.63 -31.14 2.84
N LEU A 154 15.95 -31.26 2.76
CA LEU A 154 16.76 -30.60 1.71
C LEU A 154 16.29 -30.98 0.28
N GLU A 155 15.84 -32.24 0.10
CA GLU A 155 15.36 -32.75 -1.18
C GLU A 155 14.07 -32.10 -1.66
N ASP A 156 13.30 -31.49 -0.74
CA ASP A 156 12.07 -30.75 -1.04
C ASP A 156 12.32 -29.38 -1.64
N ILE A 157 13.53 -28.82 -1.43
CA ILE A 157 13.91 -27.47 -1.87
C ILE A 157 14.34 -27.52 -3.33
N ILE A 158 13.63 -26.79 -4.19
CA ILE A 158 13.94 -26.76 -5.61
C ILE A 158 14.89 -25.59 -5.90
N GLN A 159 16.09 -25.92 -6.34
CA GLN A 159 17.06 -24.91 -6.80
C GLN A 159 16.69 -24.44 -8.20
N ALA A 160 16.54 -23.13 -8.39
CA ALA A 160 16.05 -22.52 -9.62
C ALA A 160 16.73 -21.19 -9.97
N SER A 161 16.56 -20.79 -11.21
CA SER A 161 16.84 -19.44 -11.68
C SER A 161 15.76 -19.01 -12.66
N GLY A 162 14.91 -18.09 -12.27
CA GLY A 162 13.91 -17.49 -13.16
C GLY A 162 14.56 -16.82 -14.38
N LYS A 163 15.77 -16.26 -14.23
CA LYS A 163 16.51 -15.63 -15.32
C LYS A 163 17.01 -16.62 -16.37
N THR A 164 17.58 -17.72 -15.97
CA THR A 164 18.19 -18.70 -16.89
C THR A 164 17.27 -19.84 -17.27
N GLY A 165 16.18 -20.08 -16.52
CA GLY A 165 15.27 -21.20 -16.69
C GLY A 165 15.70 -22.46 -15.94
N LEU A 166 16.80 -22.41 -15.19
CA LEU A 166 17.27 -23.56 -14.39
C LEU A 166 16.19 -23.99 -13.41
N GLY A 167 15.87 -25.27 -13.35
CA GLY A 167 14.97 -25.89 -12.37
C GLY A 167 13.48 -25.65 -12.61
N VAL A 168 13.07 -24.92 -13.65
CA VAL A 168 11.66 -24.57 -13.90
C VAL A 168 10.81 -25.82 -14.19
N ASP A 169 11.36 -26.79 -14.91
CA ASP A 169 10.66 -28.05 -15.16
C ASP A 169 10.38 -28.80 -13.85
N LYS A 170 11.34 -28.81 -12.91
CA LYS A 170 11.15 -29.40 -11.58
C LYS A 170 10.09 -28.69 -10.77
N ILE A 171 9.95 -27.36 -10.93
CA ILE A 171 8.88 -26.58 -10.29
C ILE A 171 7.52 -27.00 -10.85
N LEU A 172 7.38 -27.12 -12.17
CA LEU A 172 6.15 -27.59 -12.83
C LEU A 172 5.78 -29.01 -12.39
N ASP A 173 6.76 -29.91 -12.31
CA ASP A 173 6.56 -31.28 -11.82
C ASP A 173 6.11 -31.27 -10.32
N ALA A 174 6.72 -30.44 -9.49
CA ALA A 174 6.36 -30.32 -8.09
C ALA A 174 4.93 -29.77 -7.92
N ILE A 175 4.53 -28.75 -8.71
CA ILE A 175 3.16 -28.21 -8.71
C ILE A 175 2.16 -29.34 -9.00
N ILE A 176 2.41 -30.17 -10.02
CA ILE A 176 1.51 -31.25 -10.41
C ILE A 176 1.42 -32.32 -9.33
N ASN A 177 2.56 -32.72 -8.77
CA ASN A 177 2.65 -33.87 -7.86
C ASN A 177 2.29 -33.50 -6.40
N ARG A 178 2.62 -32.29 -5.94
CA ARG A 178 2.47 -31.89 -4.54
C ARG A 178 1.21 -31.05 -4.30
N VAL A 179 0.89 -30.07 -5.17
CA VAL A 179 -0.32 -29.26 -4.98
C VAL A 179 -1.56 -30.14 -5.10
N PRO A 180 -2.44 -30.20 -4.10
CA PRO A 180 -3.64 -31.01 -4.18
C PRO A 180 -4.61 -30.48 -5.25
N ALA A 181 -5.39 -31.38 -5.83
CA ALA A 181 -6.49 -30.98 -6.70
C ALA A 181 -7.56 -30.23 -5.91
N PRO A 182 -8.29 -29.28 -6.52
CA PRO A 182 -9.39 -28.58 -5.89
C PRO A 182 -10.42 -29.54 -5.31
N LYS A 183 -10.94 -29.23 -4.11
CA LYS A 183 -12.01 -30.00 -3.46
C LYS A 183 -13.34 -29.31 -3.77
N GLY A 184 -14.42 -30.10 -3.93
CA GLY A 184 -15.77 -29.61 -4.15
C GLY A 184 -16.65 -30.62 -4.90
N ASP A 185 -17.94 -30.29 -5.06
CA ASP A 185 -18.94 -31.12 -5.71
C ASP A 185 -19.60 -30.33 -6.87
N GLU A 186 -19.49 -30.85 -8.09
CA GLU A 186 -20.12 -30.25 -9.28
C GLU A 186 -21.66 -30.32 -9.26
N ASN A 187 -22.24 -31.25 -8.47
CA ASN A 187 -23.69 -31.43 -8.36
C ASN A 187 -24.32 -30.59 -7.23
N ALA A 188 -23.50 -29.97 -6.39
CA ALA A 188 -23.97 -29.08 -5.35
C ALA A 188 -24.42 -27.72 -5.90
N PRO A 189 -25.22 -26.93 -5.16
CA PRO A 189 -25.54 -25.56 -5.54
C PRO A 189 -24.26 -24.74 -5.79
N LEU A 190 -24.31 -23.84 -6.78
CA LEU A 190 -23.19 -23.01 -7.14
C LEU A 190 -22.69 -22.17 -5.95
N GLN A 191 -21.40 -22.28 -5.68
CA GLN A 191 -20.66 -21.42 -4.77
C GLN A 191 -19.37 -20.96 -5.48
N ALA A 192 -19.34 -19.71 -5.93
CA ALA A 192 -18.14 -19.11 -6.48
C ALA A 192 -17.72 -17.90 -5.64
N MET A 193 -16.47 -17.88 -5.19
CA MET A 193 -15.90 -16.82 -4.39
C MET A 193 -15.29 -15.75 -5.30
N ILE A 194 -15.65 -14.49 -5.11
CA ILE A 194 -15.00 -13.36 -5.79
C ILE A 194 -13.70 -13.04 -5.04
N PHE A 195 -12.55 -13.16 -5.70
CA PHE A 195 -11.28 -12.81 -5.08
C PHE A 195 -10.71 -11.48 -5.58
N ASP A 196 -11.14 -10.99 -6.76
CA ASP A 196 -10.79 -9.66 -7.28
C ASP A 196 -11.82 -9.15 -8.28
N SER A 197 -11.71 -7.86 -8.67
CA SER A 197 -12.55 -7.26 -9.71
C SER A 197 -11.85 -6.12 -10.43
N VAL A 198 -12.20 -5.93 -11.72
CA VAL A 198 -11.67 -4.84 -12.55
C VAL A 198 -12.83 -4.13 -13.23
N PHE A 199 -12.77 -2.82 -13.29
CA PHE A 199 -13.73 -2.04 -14.03
C PHE A 199 -13.27 -1.82 -15.49
N ASN A 200 -14.15 -2.16 -16.43
CA ASN A 200 -13.97 -1.87 -17.84
C ASN A 200 -15.04 -0.85 -18.29
N PRO A 201 -14.66 0.29 -18.91
CA PRO A 201 -15.60 1.35 -19.29
C PRO A 201 -16.74 0.87 -20.22
N PHE A 202 -16.49 -0.16 -21.03
CA PHE A 202 -17.44 -0.68 -22.02
C PHE A 202 -18.25 -1.87 -21.51
N ARG A 203 -17.68 -2.69 -20.63
CA ARG A 203 -18.23 -3.97 -20.16
C ARG A 203 -18.76 -3.93 -18.72
N GLY A 204 -18.48 -2.85 -17.99
CA GLY A 204 -18.78 -2.73 -16.58
C GLY A 204 -17.76 -3.49 -15.71
N ILE A 205 -18.18 -3.95 -14.53
CA ILE A 205 -17.31 -4.68 -13.62
C ILE A 205 -17.14 -6.12 -14.12
N ILE A 206 -15.87 -6.53 -14.21
CA ILE A 206 -15.44 -7.90 -14.46
C ILE A 206 -15.01 -8.47 -13.11
N ALA A 207 -15.81 -9.38 -12.56
CA ALA A 207 -15.46 -10.02 -11.29
C ALA A 207 -14.68 -11.31 -11.55
N TYR A 208 -13.54 -11.46 -10.85
CA TYR A 208 -12.73 -12.67 -10.90
C TYR A 208 -13.16 -13.60 -9.77
N TYR A 209 -13.44 -14.85 -10.14
CA TYR A 209 -13.95 -15.82 -9.19
C TYR A 209 -13.17 -17.13 -9.22
N ARG A 210 -13.31 -17.85 -8.13
CA ARG A 210 -13.00 -19.26 -8.01
C ARG A 210 -14.24 -20.06 -7.67
N ILE A 211 -14.55 -21.11 -8.46
CA ILE A 211 -15.69 -21.99 -8.18
C ILE A 211 -15.30 -23.04 -7.15
N ARG A 212 -15.98 -23.03 -6.01
CA ARG A 212 -15.83 -24.03 -4.94
C ARG A 212 -16.76 -25.23 -5.19
N ASN A 213 -18.02 -24.98 -5.55
CA ASN A 213 -19.02 -26.01 -5.82
C ASN A 213 -19.87 -25.62 -7.02
N GLY A 214 -20.43 -26.61 -7.68
CA GLY A 214 -21.43 -26.42 -8.74
C GLY A 214 -20.85 -26.08 -10.10
N VAL A 215 -21.74 -25.67 -10.99
CA VAL A 215 -21.45 -25.30 -12.39
C VAL A 215 -22.14 -23.98 -12.68
N LEU A 216 -21.45 -23.08 -13.37
CA LEU A 216 -21.99 -21.80 -13.87
C LEU A 216 -21.99 -21.83 -15.38
N LYS A 217 -23.13 -21.45 -15.99
CA LYS A 217 -23.30 -21.37 -17.44
C LYS A 217 -23.55 -19.93 -17.88
N LYS A 218 -23.12 -19.64 -19.11
CA LYS A 218 -23.45 -18.36 -19.73
C LYS A 218 -24.97 -18.19 -19.83
N GLY A 219 -25.47 -17.03 -19.38
CA GLY A 219 -26.87 -16.70 -19.34
C GLY A 219 -27.61 -17.09 -18.06
N ASP A 220 -26.95 -17.81 -17.13
CA ASP A 220 -27.53 -18.13 -15.84
C ASP A 220 -27.84 -16.84 -15.06
N LYS A 221 -28.93 -16.90 -14.29
CA LYS A 221 -29.30 -15.85 -13.36
C LYS A 221 -28.58 -16.07 -12.05
N VAL A 222 -27.60 -15.22 -11.74
CA VAL A 222 -26.76 -15.30 -10.55
C VAL A 222 -27.20 -14.31 -9.49
N ARG A 223 -27.01 -14.68 -8.23
CA ARG A 223 -27.25 -13.84 -7.06
C ARG A 223 -25.95 -13.64 -6.31
N PHE A 224 -25.63 -12.39 -6.00
CA PHE A 224 -24.54 -12.02 -5.11
C PHE A 224 -25.05 -12.10 -3.67
N PHE A 225 -24.42 -12.94 -2.86
CA PHE A 225 -24.96 -13.34 -1.56
C PHE A 225 -25.06 -12.15 -0.59
N ASN A 226 -24.01 -11.34 -0.50
CA ASN A 226 -23.91 -10.21 0.44
C ASN A 226 -24.92 -9.08 0.09
N THR A 227 -24.99 -8.70 -1.19
CA THR A 227 -25.88 -7.62 -1.62
C THR A 227 -27.31 -8.09 -1.86
N GLY A 228 -27.53 -9.40 -2.00
CA GLY A 228 -28.82 -10.00 -2.37
C GLY A 228 -29.30 -9.68 -3.80
N LYS A 229 -28.54 -8.91 -4.57
CA LYS A 229 -28.88 -8.51 -5.93
C LYS A 229 -28.68 -9.65 -6.92
N THR A 230 -29.48 -9.63 -7.96
CA THR A 230 -29.48 -10.68 -8.99
C THR A 230 -29.19 -10.07 -10.35
N TYR A 231 -28.31 -10.75 -11.12
CA TYR A 231 -27.86 -10.33 -12.44
C TYR A 231 -27.81 -11.53 -13.38
N ASN A 232 -27.71 -11.28 -14.68
CA ASN A 232 -27.44 -12.32 -15.66
C ASN A 232 -25.93 -12.49 -15.84
N ALA A 233 -25.46 -13.72 -15.99
CA ALA A 233 -24.11 -14.02 -16.39
C ALA A 233 -23.97 -13.82 -17.91
N ASP A 234 -23.85 -12.56 -18.35
CA ASP A 234 -23.82 -12.20 -19.78
C ASP A 234 -22.60 -12.83 -20.47
N GLU A 235 -21.49 -12.88 -19.79
CA GLU A 235 -20.30 -13.58 -20.23
C GLU A 235 -19.56 -14.20 -19.04
N ILE A 236 -19.08 -15.41 -19.24
CA ILE A 236 -18.21 -16.14 -18.29
C ILE A 236 -17.05 -16.73 -19.07
N GLY A 237 -15.95 -16.94 -18.37
CA GLY A 237 -14.77 -17.54 -19.01
C GLY A 237 -13.61 -17.76 -18.06
N ILE A 238 -12.48 -18.07 -18.66
CA ILE A 238 -11.19 -18.30 -17.99
C ILE A 238 -10.24 -17.15 -18.29
N LEU A 239 -9.28 -16.96 -17.40
CA LEU A 239 -8.25 -15.93 -17.50
C LEU A 239 -7.02 -16.52 -18.21
N LYS A 240 -6.76 -16.04 -19.40
CA LYS A 240 -5.49 -16.22 -20.14
C LYS A 240 -4.82 -14.86 -20.25
N MET A 241 -3.88 -14.67 -21.16
CA MET A 241 -3.36 -13.32 -21.45
C MET A 241 -4.50 -12.37 -21.81
N ASP A 242 -5.51 -12.86 -22.54
CA ASP A 242 -6.79 -12.20 -22.77
C ASP A 242 -7.93 -12.98 -22.12
N LEU A 243 -9.06 -12.30 -21.90
CA LEU A 243 -10.28 -12.95 -21.43
C LEU A 243 -10.75 -13.99 -22.45
N SER A 244 -10.85 -15.26 -22.05
CA SER A 244 -11.26 -16.37 -22.91
C SER A 244 -12.67 -16.84 -22.56
N PRO A 245 -13.71 -16.44 -23.32
CA PRO A 245 -15.11 -16.80 -23.05
C PRO A 245 -15.34 -18.31 -23.09
N ARG A 246 -16.21 -18.80 -22.19
CA ARG A 246 -16.64 -20.21 -22.11
C ARG A 246 -18.16 -20.28 -22.06
N LYS A 247 -18.70 -21.44 -22.45
CA LYS A 247 -20.14 -21.71 -22.32
C LYS A 247 -20.49 -22.12 -20.90
N GLU A 248 -19.61 -22.82 -20.24
CA GLU A 248 -19.73 -23.26 -18.84
C GLU A 248 -18.36 -23.30 -18.17
N VAL A 249 -18.35 -23.14 -16.85
CA VAL A 249 -17.22 -23.28 -15.94
C VAL A 249 -17.65 -24.11 -14.74
N ARG A 250 -16.71 -24.84 -14.11
CA ARG A 250 -17.03 -25.91 -13.16
C ARG A 250 -16.23 -25.76 -11.86
N THR A 251 -16.59 -26.55 -10.88
CA THR A 251 -15.87 -26.69 -9.62
C THR A 251 -14.35 -26.82 -9.85
N GLY A 252 -13.59 -25.95 -9.19
CA GLY A 252 -12.13 -25.86 -9.29
C GLY A 252 -11.62 -24.83 -10.30
N ASP A 253 -12.47 -24.36 -11.22
CA ASP A 253 -12.07 -23.35 -12.21
C ASP A 253 -11.86 -21.99 -11.55
N VAL A 254 -10.84 -21.27 -12.04
CA VAL A 254 -10.59 -19.86 -11.81
C VAL A 254 -10.95 -19.10 -13.09
N GLY A 255 -11.73 -18.06 -12.98
CA GLY A 255 -12.22 -17.36 -14.16
C GLY A 255 -12.88 -16.01 -13.86
N TYR A 256 -13.67 -15.55 -14.83
CA TYR A 256 -14.31 -14.24 -14.73
C TYR A 256 -15.80 -14.31 -15.11
N ILE A 257 -16.55 -13.35 -14.57
CA ILE A 257 -17.95 -13.09 -14.93
C ILE A 257 -18.16 -11.61 -15.26
N ILE A 258 -18.93 -11.36 -16.30
CA ILE A 258 -19.41 -10.03 -16.69
C ILE A 258 -20.93 -10.07 -16.63
N SER A 259 -21.50 -9.15 -15.87
CA SER A 259 -22.94 -9.07 -15.58
C SER A 259 -23.50 -7.64 -15.79
N GLY A 260 -22.79 -6.79 -16.54
CA GLY A 260 -23.20 -5.42 -16.83
C GLY A 260 -23.30 -4.48 -15.61
N ILE A 261 -22.70 -4.85 -14.48
CA ILE A 261 -22.71 -4.08 -13.23
C ILE A 261 -21.79 -2.86 -13.40
N LYS A 262 -22.28 -1.67 -13.02
CA LYS A 262 -21.55 -0.40 -13.18
C LYS A 262 -21.08 0.23 -11.88
N GLN A 263 -21.59 -0.22 -10.74
CA GLN A 263 -21.30 0.35 -9.43
C GLN A 263 -20.44 -0.61 -8.61
N ALA A 264 -19.28 -0.18 -8.13
CA ALA A 264 -18.37 -1.00 -7.33
C ALA A 264 -19.04 -1.57 -6.06
N LYS A 265 -19.94 -0.81 -5.45
CA LYS A 265 -20.64 -1.21 -4.23
C LYS A 265 -21.54 -2.46 -4.41
N GLU A 266 -21.82 -2.85 -5.65
CA GLU A 266 -22.67 -4.01 -5.98
C GLU A 266 -21.88 -5.30 -6.13
N VAL A 267 -20.55 -5.21 -6.29
CA VAL A 267 -19.64 -6.36 -6.35
C VAL A 267 -18.58 -6.19 -5.27
N LYS A 268 -18.75 -6.94 -4.19
CA LYS A 268 -17.78 -6.92 -3.09
C LYS A 268 -16.82 -8.09 -3.24
N VAL A 269 -15.53 -7.81 -3.14
CA VAL A 269 -14.51 -8.86 -3.08
C VAL A 269 -14.70 -9.67 -1.80
N GLY A 270 -14.62 -11.00 -1.90
CA GLY A 270 -14.97 -11.93 -0.82
C GLY A 270 -16.45 -12.34 -0.80
N ASP A 271 -17.30 -11.77 -1.67
CA ASP A 271 -18.70 -12.19 -1.79
C ASP A 271 -18.79 -13.54 -2.50
N THR A 272 -19.92 -14.22 -2.27
CA THR A 272 -20.25 -15.49 -2.90
C THR A 272 -21.29 -15.29 -4.00
N ILE A 273 -20.97 -15.79 -5.18
CA ILE A 273 -21.92 -15.89 -6.31
C ILE A 273 -22.61 -17.25 -6.22
N THR A 274 -23.94 -17.25 -6.31
CA THR A 274 -24.77 -18.45 -6.38
C THR A 274 -25.82 -18.34 -7.48
N LEU A 275 -26.46 -19.45 -7.85
CA LEU A 275 -27.59 -19.40 -8.80
C LEU A 275 -28.85 -18.84 -8.10
N ALA A 276 -29.59 -17.96 -8.77
CA ALA A 276 -30.80 -17.38 -8.23
C ALA A 276 -31.94 -18.43 -8.07
N GLU A 277 -31.97 -19.45 -8.96
CA GLU A 277 -32.97 -20.51 -8.97
C GLU A 277 -32.69 -21.62 -7.96
N ASN A 278 -31.40 -21.88 -7.67
CA ASN A 278 -30.94 -22.88 -6.71
C ASN A 278 -29.82 -22.28 -5.85
N PRO A 279 -30.14 -21.36 -4.93
CA PRO A 279 -29.13 -20.68 -4.12
C PRO A 279 -28.50 -21.62 -3.10
N CYS A 280 -27.20 -21.44 -2.83
CA CYS A 280 -26.55 -22.10 -1.71
C CYS A 280 -27.10 -21.56 -0.37
N GLU A 281 -27.15 -22.42 0.63
CA GLU A 281 -27.64 -22.05 1.96
C GLU A 281 -26.64 -21.19 2.74
N VAL A 282 -25.35 -21.43 2.54
CA VAL A 282 -24.26 -20.79 3.28
C VAL A 282 -23.30 -20.13 2.30
N SER A 283 -22.93 -18.88 2.56
CA SER A 283 -21.85 -18.21 1.83
C SER A 283 -20.50 -18.84 2.14
N ILE A 284 -19.56 -18.75 1.21
CA ILE A 284 -18.15 -18.99 1.51
C ILE A 284 -17.72 -17.92 2.53
N LYS A 285 -16.92 -18.32 3.54
CA LYS A 285 -16.37 -17.36 4.49
C LYS A 285 -15.60 -16.31 3.68
N GLY A 286 -16.11 -15.10 3.66
CA GLY A 286 -15.54 -13.97 2.92
C GLY A 286 -14.34 -13.36 3.65
N PHE A 287 -13.81 -12.32 3.06
CA PHE A 287 -12.74 -11.53 3.66
C PHE A 287 -13.33 -10.46 4.58
N GLU A 288 -12.58 -10.10 5.61
CA GLU A 288 -12.90 -8.94 6.43
C GLU A 288 -12.80 -7.67 5.60
N ASP A 289 -13.60 -6.65 5.95
CA ASP A 289 -13.47 -5.33 5.32
C ASP A 289 -12.14 -4.72 5.70
N VAL A 290 -11.40 -4.27 4.69
CA VAL A 290 -10.12 -3.61 4.90
C VAL A 290 -10.36 -2.26 5.54
N LYS A 291 -9.69 -2.01 6.65
CA LYS A 291 -9.72 -0.71 7.31
C LYS A 291 -8.49 0.07 6.88
N PRO A 292 -8.67 1.28 6.33
CA PRO A 292 -7.55 2.15 6.04
C PRO A 292 -6.73 2.42 7.30
N MET A 293 -5.42 2.46 7.15
CA MET A 293 -4.48 2.70 8.24
C MET A 293 -3.89 4.11 8.19
N VAL A 294 -3.76 4.67 6.99
CA VAL A 294 -3.20 5.99 6.73
C VAL A 294 -4.26 6.87 6.06
N PHE A 295 -4.37 8.10 6.50
CA PHE A 295 -5.35 9.07 5.99
C PHE A 295 -4.64 10.33 5.53
N ALA A 296 -4.97 10.82 4.33
CA ALA A 296 -4.52 12.10 3.83
C ALA A 296 -5.62 12.80 3.03
N GLY A 297 -5.57 14.12 3.00
CA GLY A 297 -6.41 14.91 2.10
C GLY A 297 -5.79 14.95 0.71
N ILE A 298 -6.60 14.77 -0.33
CA ILE A 298 -6.21 14.96 -1.74
C ILE A 298 -7.02 16.13 -2.29
N TYR A 299 -6.32 17.13 -2.79
CA TYR A 299 -6.91 18.37 -3.34
C TYR A 299 -6.41 18.61 -4.76
N PRO A 300 -7.24 19.12 -5.66
CA PRO A 300 -6.77 19.54 -6.97
C PRO A 300 -5.91 20.80 -6.84
N VAL A 301 -4.98 21.00 -7.76
CA VAL A 301 -4.17 22.23 -7.80
C VAL A 301 -5.05 23.45 -8.10
N GLU A 302 -5.93 23.32 -9.09
CA GLU A 302 -6.92 24.34 -9.42
C GLU A 302 -8.28 23.95 -8.84
N THR A 303 -8.91 24.88 -8.12
CA THR A 303 -10.20 24.62 -7.44
C THR A 303 -11.32 24.20 -8.40
N GLU A 304 -11.23 24.62 -9.65
CA GLU A 304 -12.18 24.30 -10.73
C GLU A 304 -12.18 22.82 -11.11
N ASP A 305 -11.06 22.11 -10.86
CA ASP A 305 -10.88 20.70 -11.22
C ASP A 305 -11.49 19.73 -10.17
N TYR A 306 -12.19 20.22 -9.16
CA TYR A 306 -12.78 19.38 -8.11
C TYR A 306 -13.70 18.27 -8.64
N GLU A 307 -14.56 18.59 -9.61
CA GLU A 307 -15.49 17.61 -10.20
C GLU A 307 -14.76 16.55 -11.02
N GLU A 308 -13.67 16.92 -11.69
CA GLU A 308 -12.83 16.00 -12.44
C GLU A 308 -12.03 15.11 -11.49
N LEU A 309 -11.51 15.65 -10.39
CA LEU A 309 -10.89 14.87 -9.33
C LEU A 309 -11.89 13.86 -8.74
N ARG A 310 -13.13 14.28 -8.46
CA ARG A 310 -14.18 13.36 -7.97
C ARG A 310 -14.40 12.20 -8.93
N TYR A 311 -14.56 12.50 -10.20
CA TYR A 311 -14.74 11.48 -11.24
C TYR A 311 -13.55 10.52 -11.29
N SER A 312 -12.33 11.03 -11.24
CA SER A 312 -11.09 10.24 -11.24
C SER A 312 -11.00 9.32 -10.02
N MET A 313 -11.32 9.84 -8.82
CA MET A 313 -11.35 9.06 -7.58
C MET A 313 -12.40 7.94 -7.61
N GLU A 314 -13.60 8.22 -8.13
CA GLU A 314 -14.66 7.21 -8.32
C GLU A 314 -14.21 6.11 -9.28
N LYS A 315 -13.48 6.45 -10.34
CA LYS A 315 -12.92 5.48 -11.29
C LYS A 315 -11.80 4.63 -10.68
N LEU A 316 -10.91 5.24 -9.92
CA LEU A 316 -9.87 4.50 -9.19
C LEU A 316 -10.47 3.53 -8.17
N GLN A 317 -11.49 3.95 -7.43
CA GLN A 317 -12.19 3.09 -6.46
C GLN A 317 -12.86 1.86 -7.09
N LEU A 318 -13.27 1.95 -8.37
CA LEU A 318 -13.80 0.79 -9.10
C LEU A 318 -12.74 -0.30 -9.32
N ASN A 319 -11.47 0.09 -9.44
CA ASN A 319 -10.35 -0.81 -9.65
C ASN A 319 -9.58 -1.13 -8.37
N ASP A 320 -9.80 -0.34 -7.32
CA ASP A 320 -9.15 -0.48 -6.03
C ASP A 320 -10.17 -0.34 -4.90
N SER A 321 -10.70 -1.47 -4.46
CA SER A 321 -11.74 -1.52 -3.43
C SER A 321 -11.24 -1.12 -2.03
N SER A 322 -9.94 -0.99 -1.84
CA SER A 322 -9.33 -0.57 -0.58
C SER A 322 -9.30 0.95 -0.42
N LEU A 323 -9.39 1.69 -1.53
CA LEU A 323 -9.45 3.15 -1.52
C LEU A 323 -10.78 3.64 -0.98
N VAL A 324 -10.75 4.35 0.13
CA VAL A 324 -11.91 5.00 0.74
C VAL A 324 -11.71 6.50 0.66
N PHE A 325 -12.73 7.26 0.26
CA PHE A 325 -12.67 8.71 0.23
C PHE A 325 -13.99 9.36 0.56
N GLU A 326 -13.91 10.51 1.20
CA GLU A 326 -15.05 11.36 1.59
C GLU A 326 -14.77 12.82 1.21
N PRO A 327 -15.78 13.62 0.84
CA PRO A 327 -15.59 15.04 0.59
C PRO A 327 -15.02 15.75 1.81
N GLU A 328 -14.02 16.59 1.59
CA GLU A 328 -13.39 17.41 2.61
C GLU A 328 -13.20 18.85 2.10
N SER A 329 -13.12 19.81 3.01
CA SER A 329 -12.78 21.20 2.69
C SER A 329 -11.67 21.69 3.58
N SER A 330 -10.69 22.37 2.98
CA SER A 330 -9.59 23.04 3.67
C SER A 330 -9.71 24.55 3.47
N ALA A 331 -9.46 25.32 4.52
CA ALA A 331 -9.42 26.77 4.42
C ALA A 331 -8.29 27.26 3.49
N ALA A 332 -7.20 26.49 3.40
CA ALA A 332 -6.03 26.80 2.57
C ALA A 332 -6.15 26.30 1.13
N LEU A 333 -6.71 25.08 0.93
CA LEU A 333 -6.71 24.35 -0.34
C LEU A 333 -8.06 24.28 -1.05
N GLY A 334 -9.16 24.71 -0.40
CA GLY A 334 -10.51 24.63 -0.96
C GLY A 334 -11.14 23.26 -0.80
N PHE A 335 -11.89 22.81 -1.82
CA PHE A 335 -12.58 21.52 -1.80
C PHE A 335 -11.68 20.39 -2.30
N GLY A 336 -11.74 19.24 -1.64
CA GLY A 336 -11.00 18.02 -1.96
C GLY A 336 -11.64 16.81 -1.32
N PHE A 337 -10.82 15.78 -1.09
CA PHE A 337 -11.28 14.52 -0.50
C PHE A 337 -10.35 14.08 0.62
N ARG A 338 -10.93 13.65 1.74
CA ARG A 338 -10.24 12.87 2.76
C ARG A 338 -10.18 11.42 2.31
N CYS A 339 -8.97 10.91 2.09
CA CYS A 339 -8.73 9.57 1.58
C CYS A 339 -8.13 8.69 2.66
N GLY A 340 -8.55 7.43 2.68
CA GLY A 340 -7.98 6.38 3.49
C GLY A 340 -7.22 5.38 2.63
N PHE A 341 -6.01 5.03 3.04
CA PHE A 341 -5.06 4.17 2.34
C PHE A 341 -4.61 3.01 3.22
N LEU A 342 -4.16 1.92 2.61
CA LEU A 342 -3.59 0.77 3.32
C LEU A 342 -2.26 1.12 3.99
N GLY A 343 -1.44 1.93 3.33
CA GLY A 343 -0.15 2.39 3.80
C GLY A 343 0.39 3.52 2.94
N MET A 344 1.66 3.88 3.13
CA MET A 344 2.29 4.97 2.39
C MET A 344 2.51 4.67 0.92
N LEU A 345 2.95 3.44 0.60
CA LEU A 345 3.14 3.03 -0.80
C LEU A 345 1.81 3.06 -1.57
N HIS A 346 0.72 2.62 -0.93
CA HIS A 346 -0.61 2.69 -1.53
C HIS A 346 -1.01 4.16 -1.83
N MET A 347 -0.76 5.09 -0.90
CA MET A 347 -1.01 6.52 -1.12
C MET A 347 -0.22 7.07 -2.31
N GLU A 348 1.07 6.76 -2.40
CA GLU A 348 1.93 7.19 -3.52
C GLU A 348 1.45 6.63 -4.86
N ILE A 349 1.04 5.36 -4.89
CA ILE A 349 0.51 4.71 -6.09
C ILE A 349 -0.78 5.40 -6.56
N ILE A 350 -1.71 5.68 -5.65
CA ILE A 350 -2.95 6.40 -5.99
C ILE A 350 -2.65 7.79 -6.54
N GLN A 351 -1.69 8.51 -5.95
CA GLN A 351 -1.27 9.82 -6.44
C GLN A 351 -0.67 9.74 -7.84
N GLU A 352 0.25 8.81 -8.10
CA GLU A 352 0.83 8.62 -9.43
C GLU A 352 -0.20 8.16 -10.47
N ARG A 353 -1.17 7.33 -10.09
CA ARG A 353 -2.25 6.92 -10.96
C ARG A 353 -3.18 8.07 -11.34
N LEU A 354 -3.49 8.98 -10.39
CA LEU A 354 -4.24 10.21 -10.69
C LEU A 354 -3.51 11.05 -11.73
N GLU A 355 -2.20 11.18 -11.59
CA GLU A 355 -1.39 11.97 -12.53
C GLU A 355 -1.28 11.29 -13.91
N ARG A 356 -0.99 9.99 -13.96
CA ARG A 356 -0.71 9.28 -15.23
C ARG A 356 -1.96 8.85 -15.99
N GLU A 357 -2.97 8.31 -15.29
CA GLU A 357 -4.18 7.76 -15.92
C GLU A 357 -5.23 8.84 -16.19
N PHE A 358 -5.27 9.90 -15.35
CA PHE A 358 -6.30 10.95 -15.43
C PHE A 358 -5.73 12.34 -15.72
N ASN A 359 -4.40 12.47 -15.86
CA ASN A 359 -3.70 13.76 -16.04
C ASN A 359 -4.07 14.80 -14.95
N MET A 360 -4.31 14.31 -13.74
CA MET A 360 -4.77 15.09 -12.60
C MET A 360 -3.62 15.32 -11.61
N THR A 361 -3.06 16.52 -11.58
CA THR A 361 -2.06 16.90 -10.58
C THR A 361 -2.75 17.27 -9.28
N VAL A 362 -2.34 16.66 -8.17
CA VAL A 362 -2.98 16.81 -6.87
C VAL A 362 -2.02 17.26 -5.79
N ILE A 363 -2.56 17.95 -4.77
CA ILE A 363 -1.87 18.29 -3.54
C ILE A 363 -2.30 17.30 -2.47
N THR A 364 -1.32 16.60 -1.87
CA THR A 364 -1.56 15.67 -0.77
C THR A 364 -1.19 16.32 0.54
N THR A 365 -2.09 16.26 1.53
CA THR A 365 -1.79 16.77 2.88
C THR A 365 -0.88 15.80 3.65
N VAL A 366 -0.39 16.24 4.80
CA VAL A 366 0.40 15.39 5.71
C VAL A 366 -0.41 14.14 6.08
N PRO A 367 0.11 12.91 5.83
CA PRO A 367 -0.59 11.70 6.20
C PRO A 367 -0.73 11.58 7.71
N ASN A 368 -1.86 11.04 8.13
CA ASN A 368 -2.17 10.78 9.53
C ASN A 368 -2.69 9.35 9.69
N VAL A 369 -2.63 8.85 10.91
CA VAL A 369 -3.30 7.61 11.28
C VAL A 369 -4.67 7.91 11.89
N SER A 370 -5.50 6.88 12.08
CA SER A 370 -6.79 7.02 12.76
C SER A 370 -6.61 7.00 14.27
N TYR A 371 -7.02 8.04 14.97
CA TYR A 371 -6.97 8.15 16.43
C TYR A 371 -8.35 7.93 17.04
N LYS A 372 -8.37 7.50 18.30
CA LYS A 372 -9.59 7.38 19.11
C LYS A 372 -9.56 8.39 20.24
N SER A 373 -10.52 9.33 20.26
CA SER A 373 -10.66 10.32 21.32
C SER A 373 -11.87 9.99 22.20
N TYR A 374 -11.70 10.12 23.50
CA TYR A 374 -12.72 9.87 24.52
C TYR A 374 -13.02 11.18 25.23
N MET A 375 -14.32 11.50 25.38
CA MET A 375 -14.77 12.75 25.97
C MET A 375 -15.13 12.56 27.45
N LYS A 376 -14.72 13.48 28.34
CA LYS A 376 -15.05 13.47 29.79
C LYS A 376 -16.54 13.37 30.08
N LYS A 377 -17.37 14.03 29.27
CA LYS A 377 -18.83 14.01 29.45
C LYS A 377 -19.49 12.71 29.02
N ASN A 378 -18.85 11.91 28.19
CA ASN A 378 -19.42 10.70 27.60
C ASN A 378 -18.30 9.69 27.31
N PRO A 379 -17.74 9.03 28.35
CA PRO A 379 -16.56 8.16 28.21
C PRO A 379 -16.79 6.95 27.29
N ASP A 380 -18.04 6.52 27.15
CA ASP A 380 -18.40 5.38 26.31
C ASP A 380 -18.49 5.72 24.81
N LYS A 381 -18.56 7.01 24.47
CA LYS A 381 -18.63 7.46 23.09
C LYS A 381 -17.22 7.71 22.55
N VAL A 382 -16.76 6.79 21.71
CA VAL A 382 -15.50 6.92 20.97
C VAL A 382 -15.71 7.83 19.78
N LEU A 383 -14.89 8.88 19.66
CA LEU A 383 -14.80 9.71 18.47
C LEU A 383 -13.57 9.27 17.67
N ILE A 384 -13.78 8.87 16.44
CA ILE A 384 -12.68 8.56 15.50
C ILE A 384 -12.20 9.88 14.89
N VAL A 385 -10.90 10.14 14.99
CA VAL A 385 -10.24 11.34 14.49
C VAL A 385 -9.26 10.94 13.39
N ASN A 386 -9.66 11.17 12.15
CA ASN A 386 -8.83 10.92 10.96
C ASN A 386 -8.14 12.19 10.43
N ASN A 387 -8.63 13.36 10.86
CA ASN A 387 -8.09 14.65 10.51
C ASN A 387 -7.71 15.42 11.80
N PRO A 388 -6.48 15.96 11.90
CA PRO A 388 -6.07 16.75 13.06
C PRO A 388 -6.97 17.96 13.36
N SER A 389 -7.65 18.52 12.34
CA SER A 389 -8.59 19.65 12.53
C SER A 389 -9.86 19.25 13.26
N GLU A 390 -10.23 17.98 13.28
CA GLU A 390 -11.40 17.44 13.96
C GLU A 390 -11.15 17.05 15.42
N LEU A 391 -9.89 17.21 15.89
CA LEU A 391 -9.57 16.91 17.27
C LEU A 391 -10.39 17.80 18.22
N PRO A 392 -11.15 17.22 19.18
CA PRO A 392 -11.88 17.99 20.18
C PRO A 392 -10.97 18.87 21.03
N ASP A 393 -11.57 19.90 21.65
CA ASP A 393 -10.85 20.74 22.58
C ASP A 393 -10.26 19.89 23.73
N PRO A 394 -8.95 20.05 24.03
CA PRO A 394 -8.28 19.27 25.08
C PRO A 394 -8.94 19.38 26.46
N SER A 395 -9.64 20.48 26.77
CA SER A 395 -10.32 20.68 28.05
C SER A 395 -11.49 19.70 28.25
N GLY A 396 -12.17 19.33 27.16
CA GLY A 396 -13.30 18.39 27.14
C GLY A 396 -12.89 16.93 26.93
N MET A 397 -11.65 16.69 26.54
CA MET A 397 -11.11 15.35 26.22
C MET A 397 -10.61 14.67 27.49
N ASP A 398 -10.92 13.39 27.65
CA ASP A 398 -10.43 12.54 28.75
C ASP A 398 -9.08 11.93 28.40
N ARG A 399 -9.04 11.16 27.30
CA ARG A 399 -7.83 10.54 26.76
C ARG A 399 -7.90 10.42 25.24
N ILE A 400 -6.77 10.22 24.63
CA ILE A 400 -6.61 9.90 23.22
C ILE A 400 -5.78 8.63 23.08
N GLU A 401 -6.18 7.76 22.18
CA GLU A 401 -5.49 6.52 21.86
C GLU A 401 -4.99 6.56 20.42
N GLU A 402 -3.77 6.07 20.20
CA GLU A 402 -3.16 5.88 18.88
C GLU A 402 -3.02 4.41 18.52
N PRO A 403 -3.05 4.06 17.20
CA PRO A 403 -2.86 2.69 16.76
C PRO A 403 -1.42 2.24 16.96
N TYR A 404 -1.25 1.04 17.49
CA TYR A 404 0.02 0.36 17.69
C TYR A 404 0.16 -0.81 16.73
N ILE A 405 1.40 -1.07 16.36
CA ILE A 405 1.80 -2.19 15.51
C ILE A 405 2.84 -3.05 16.20
N LYS A 406 2.86 -4.32 15.84
CA LYS A 406 3.99 -5.22 16.06
C LYS A 406 4.84 -5.19 14.80
N ALA A 407 6.03 -4.61 14.92
CA ALA A 407 7.00 -4.42 13.85
C ALA A 407 8.07 -5.51 13.95
N GLN A 408 8.34 -6.21 12.85
CA GLN A 408 9.35 -7.24 12.72
C GLN A 408 10.43 -6.77 11.75
N VAL A 409 11.67 -6.78 12.21
CA VAL A 409 12.84 -6.39 11.41
C VAL A 409 13.79 -7.57 11.35
N ILE A 410 14.10 -8.05 10.16
CA ILE A 410 15.15 -9.04 9.94
C ILE A 410 16.36 -8.33 9.36
N THR A 411 17.53 -8.54 9.97
CA THR A 411 18.76 -7.86 9.59
C THR A 411 20.00 -8.68 9.92
N LYS A 412 21.16 -8.22 9.46
CA LYS A 412 22.45 -8.79 9.91
C LYS A 412 22.78 -8.34 11.33
N SER A 413 23.45 -9.20 12.09
CA SER A 413 23.81 -8.97 13.50
C SER A 413 24.59 -7.65 13.72
N GLU A 414 25.40 -7.21 12.76
CA GLU A 414 26.17 -5.96 12.81
C GLU A 414 25.31 -4.69 12.84
N TYR A 415 24.06 -4.73 12.32
CA TYR A 415 23.15 -3.56 12.27
C TYR A 415 22.14 -3.52 13.41
N VAL A 416 22.06 -4.55 14.24
CA VAL A 416 21.10 -4.65 15.36
C VAL A 416 21.12 -3.40 16.24
N GLY A 417 22.29 -2.95 16.66
CA GLY A 417 22.43 -1.78 17.53
C GLY A 417 21.90 -0.48 16.90
N SER A 418 22.17 -0.25 15.61
CA SER A 418 21.69 0.93 14.89
C SER A 418 20.17 0.91 14.72
N ILE A 419 19.61 -0.27 14.43
CA ILE A 419 18.16 -0.46 14.27
C ILE A 419 17.44 -0.32 15.61
N MET A 420 17.98 -0.89 16.68
CA MET A 420 17.42 -0.71 18.02
C MET A 420 17.36 0.77 18.40
N THR A 421 18.44 1.53 18.13
CA THR A 421 18.46 2.97 18.39
C THR A 421 17.36 3.69 17.59
N LEU A 422 17.22 3.38 16.30
CA LEU A 422 16.17 3.95 15.44
C LEU A 422 14.76 3.64 15.97
N CYS A 423 14.50 2.39 16.33
CA CYS A 423 13.17 1.99 16.83
C CYS A 423 12.85 2.65 18.18
N ILE A 424 13.81 2.77 19.08
CA ILE A 424 13.64 3.46 20.38
C ILE A 424 13.39 4.96 20.18
N GLU A 425 14.09 5.64 19.26
CA GLU A 425 13.82 7.03 18.88
C GLU A 425 12.38 7.22 18.38
N LYS A 426 11.83 6.19 17.73
CA LYS A 426 10.45 6.12 17.24
C LYS A 426 9.46 5.53 18.26
N ARG A 427 9.77 5.62 19.55
CA ARG A 427 8.93 5.16 20.66
C ARG A 427 8.62 3.66 20.64
N GLY A 428 9.48 2.86 19.99
CA GLY A 428 9.33 1.42 19.91
C GLY A 428 9.82 0.75 21.22
N GLU A 429 9.07 -0.25 21.67
CA GLU A 429 9.39 -1.12 22.79
C GLU A 429 9.85 -2.48 22.26
N LEU A 430 11.08 -2.89 22.57
CA LEU A 430 11.60 -4.20 22.18
C LEU A 430 10.85 -5.30 22.92
N THR A 431 10.23 -6.22 22.18
CA THR A 431 9.49 -7.34 22.75
C THR A 431 10.22 -8.67 22.58
N ASN A 432 10.93 -8.86 21.47
CA ASN A 432 11.64 -10.11 21.20
C ASN A 432 12.85 -9.87 20.31
N GLN A 433 13.85 -10.75 20.47
CA GLN A 433 15.02 -10.82 19.60
C GLN A 433 15.44 -12.30 19.44
N VAL A 434 15.45 -12.77 18.20
CA VAL A 434 15.78 -14.16 17.85
C VAL A 434 16.90 -14.18 16.83
N TYR A 435 17.92 -14.99 17.05
CA TYR A 435 18.93 -15.26 16.05
C TYR A 435 18.45 -16.36 15.14
N LEU A 436 18.14 -16.02 13.90
CA LEU A 436 17.74 -16.98 12.86
C LEU A 436 18.95 -17.78 12.37
N THR A 437 20.10 -17.14 12.28
CA THR A 437 21.41 -17.75 12.01
C THR A 437 22.48 -17.01 12.80
N GLN A 438 23.77 -17.42 12.65
CA GLN A 438 24.88 -16.69 13.31
C GLN A 438 24.95 -15.22 12.93
N ASP A 439 24.58 -14.88 11.69
CA ASP A 439 24.67 -13.54 11.14
C ASP A 439 23.33 -12.83 10.98
N ARG A 440 22.19 -13.52 11.10
CA ARG A 440 20.85 -12.95 10.93
C ARG A 440 20.04 -12.96 12.21
N VAL A 441 19.41 -11.82 12.47
CA VAL A 441 18.62 -11.57 13.68
C VAL A 441 17.26 -11.02 13.29
N GLU A 442 16.22 -11.60 13.86
CA GLU A 442 14.87 -11.03 13.88
C GLU A 442 14.70 -10.22 15.16
N ILE A 443 14.26 -8.98 15.03
CA ILE A 443 13.99 -8.07 16.13
C ILE A 443 12.53 -7.66 16.05
N THR A 444 11.79 -7.85 17.13
CA THR A 444 10.38 -7.50 17.20
C THR A 444 10.17 -6.33 18.16
N PHE A 445 9.47 -5.30 17.68
CA PHE A 445 9.08 -4.13 18.45
C PHE A 445 7.56 -3.96 18.47
N GLU A 446 7.04 -3.40 19.56
CA GLU A 446 5.72 -2.78 19.57
C GLU A 446 5.90 -1.27 19.52
N MET A 447 5.27 -0.62 18.54
CA MET A 447 5.49 0.81 18.31
C MET A 447 4.25 1.49 17.71
N PRO A 448 4.12 2.81 17.88
CA PRO A 448 3.00 3.54 17.29
C PRO A 448 3.08 3.55 15.76
N LEU A 449 1.96 3.28 15.09
CA LEU A 449 1.88 3.30 13.63
C LEU A 449 2.27 4.69 13.06
N ALA A 450 1.91 5.77 13.74
CA ALA A 450 2.23 7.13 13.31
C ALA A 450 3.74 7.38 13.13
N GLU A 451 4.59 6.67 13.86
CA GLU A 451 6.04 6.86 13.81
C GLU A 451 6.70 6.19 12.60
N ILE A 452 6.01 5.24 11.94
CA ILE A 452 6.54 4.57 10.75
C ILE A 452 6.05 5.22 9.44
N VAL A 453 4.98 6.03 9.51
CA VAL A 453 4.31 6.60 8.33
C VAL A 453 5.22 7.56 7.56
N PHE A 454 6.16 8.26 8.19
CA PHE A 454 6.95 9.29 7.52
C PHE A 454 8.26 8.77 6.92
N ASP A 455 9.29 8.65 7.73
CA ASP A 455 10.67 8.46 7.28
C ASP A 455 11.32 7.17 7.76
N PHE A 456 10.53 6.34 8.44
CA PHE A 456 11.07 5.16 9.13
C PHE A 456 11.73 4.17 8.15
N TYR A 457 11.06 3.88 7.04
CA TYR A 457 11.55 2.87 6.08
C TYR A 457 12.86 3.31 5.40
N ASP A 458 12.96 4.59 5.00
CA ASP A 458 14.18 5.13 4.40
C ASP A 458 15.33 5.18 5.40
N ARG A 459 15.04 5.56 6.64
CA ARG A 459 16.02 5.52 7.73
C ARG A 459 16.47 4.10 8.04
N LEU A 460 15.53 3.14 8.08
CA LEU A 460 15.84 1.73 8.29
C LEU A 460 16.78 1.20 7.21
N LYS A 461 16.47 1.47 5.94
CA LYS A 461 17.35 1.13 4.81
C LYS A 461 18.72 1.78 4.94
N SER A 462 18.78 3.06 5.30
CA SER A 462 20.03 3.80 5.44
C SER A 462 20.91 3.24 6.55
N VAL A 463 20.37 3.03 7.77
CA VAL A 463 21.15 2.54 8.93
C VAL A 463 21.59 1.09 8.78
N SER A 464 20.88 0.30 7.98
CA SER A 464 21.18 -1.10 7.68
C SER A 464 21.90 -1.31 6.36
N ARG A 465 22.22 -0.24 5.62
CA ARG A 465 22.78 -0.29 4.26
C ARG A 465 21.97 -1.20 3.30
N GLY A 466 20.67 -1.23 3.48
CA GLY A 466 19.74 -2.05 2.69
C GLY A 466 19.63 -3.52 3.13
N TYR A 467 20.30 -3.92 4.23
CA TYR A 467 20.26 -5.30 4.75
C TYR A 467 19.11 -5.57 5.73
N ALA A 468 18.25 -4.60 6.02
CA ALA A 468 17.09 -4.80 6.87
C ALA A 468 15.83 -4.92 6.03
N SER A 469 15.07 -5.98 6.24
CA SER A 469 13.69 -6.10 5.82
C SER A 469 12.75 -5.77 6.97
N PHE A 470 11.57 -5.29 6.64
CA PHE A 470 10.59 -4.79 7.60
C PHE A 470 9.19 -5.25 7.23
N ASP A 471 8.48 -5.72 8.24
CA ASP A 471 7.06 -6.04 8.15
C ASP A 471 6.35 -5.64 9.44
N TYR A 472 5.04 -5.43 9.39
CA TYR A 472 4.28 -5.05 10.56
C TYR A 472 2.80 -5.47 10.48
N HIS A 473 2.18 -5.65 11.65
CA HIS A 473 0.74 -5.87 11.73
C HIS A 473 0.13 -5.10 12.92
N PRO A 474 -1.13 -4.64 12.79
CA PRO A 474 -1.80 -3.91 13.86
C PRO A 474 -2.04 -4.78 15.09
N ILE A 475 -1.81 -4.21 16.28
CA ILE A 475 -2.07 -4.89 17.57
C ILE A 475 -3.09 -4.15 18.44
N GLY A 476 -3.77 -3.13 17.89
CA GLY A 476 -4.80 -2.37 18.60
C GLY A 476 -4.42 -0.92 18.87
N TYR A 477 -5.02 -0.35 19.92
CA TYR A 477 -4.85 1.05 20.29
C TYR A 477 -4.32 1.17 21.71
N ARG A 478 -3.48 2.19 21.95
CA ARG A 478 -2.95 2.50 23.29
C ARG A 478 -3.09 4.00 23.57
N GLU A 479 -3.31 4.36 24.83
CA GLU A 479 -3.33 5.74 25.29
C GLU A 479 -1.97 6.39 25.08
N SER A 480 -1.98 7.66 24.63
CA SER A 480 -0.76 8.41 24.34
C SER A 480 -0.96 9.91 24.58
N ASP A 481 0.12 10.60 24.97
CA ASP A 481 0.13 12.06 25.17
C ASP A 481 0.31 12.80 23.84
N LEU A 482 -0.75 12.78 23.04
CA LEU A 482 -0.80 13.42 21.74
C LEU A 482 -1.31 14.85 21.82
N ILE A 483 -0.73 15.71 21.02
CA ILE A 483 -1.10 17.10 20.91
C ILE A 483 -1.22 17.51 19.44
N LYS A 484 -2.15 18.43 19.18
CA LYS A 484 -2.27 19.06 17.88
C LYS A 484 -1.19 20.10 17.70
N MET A 485 -0.36 19.97 16.68
CA MET A 485 0.61 20.97 16.25
C MET A 485 0.08 21.66 15.00
N ASP A 486 -0.15 22.96 15.08
CA ASP A 486 -0.58 23.79 13.98
C ASP A 486 0.60 24.52 13.35
N LEU A 487 0.61 24.62 12.02
CA LEU A 487 1.57 25.42 11.28
C LEU A 487 0.93 26.72 10.82
N MET A 488 1.61 27.83 11.07
CA MET A 488 1.16 29.17 10.66
C MET A 488 2.17 29.80 9.71
N LEU A 489 1.67 30.30 8.59
CA LEU A 489 2.41 31.11 7.63
C LEU A 489 1.85 32.52 7.61
N ASN A 490 2.70 33.50 7.80
CA ASN A 490 2.29 34.91 7.91
C ASN A 490 1.17 35.16 8.95
N SER A 491 1.16 34.38 10.05
CA SER A 491 0.14 34.39 11.12
C SER A 491 -1.22 33.79 10.71
N GLU A 492 -1.35 33.18 9.55
CA GLU A 492 -2.52 32.41 9.13
C GLU A 492 -2.23 30.93 9.31
N GLN A 493 -3.19 30.21 9.88
CA GLN A 493 -3.07 28.76 10.08
C GLN A 493 -3.23 28.04 8.74
N VAL A 494 -2.35 27.07 8.47
CA VAL A 494 -2.42 26.18 7.32
C VAL A 494 -2.87 24.82 7.83
N ASP A 495 -4.16 24.56 7.77
CA ASP A 495 -4.80 23.34 8.26
C ASP A 495 -4.25 22.06 7.59
N ALA A 496 -3.95 22.13 6.30
CA ALA A 496 -3.37 21.04 5.53
C ALA A 496 -1.98 20.56 6.03
N LEU A 497 -1.28 21.38 6.82
CA LEU A 497 0.01 21.08 7.42
C LEU A 497 -0.09 20.79 8.94
N SER A 498 -1.29 20.81 9.51
CA SER A 498 -1.51 20.44 10.91
C SER A 498 -1.32 18.95 11.13
N ALA A 499 -0.70 18.55 12.25
CA ALA A 499 -0.44 17.15 12.58
C ALA A 499 -0.72 16.85 14.05
N LEU A 500 -1.14 15.62 14.34
CA LEU A 500 -1.14 15.07 15.70
C LEU A 500 0.21 14.43 15.98
N VAL A 501 0.87 14.90 17.02
CA VAL A 501 2.23 14.49 17.36
C VAL A 501 2.35 14.18 18.85
N HIS A 502 3.24 13.27 19.20
CA HIS A 502 3.55 13.04 20.61
C HIS A 502 4.23 14.27 21.21
N ARG A 503 3.84 14.66 22.43
CA ARG A 503 4.33 15.89 23.10
C ARG A 503 5.85 15.98 23.16
N SER A 504 6.56 14.85 23.39
CA SER A 504 8.02 14.82 23.46
C SER A 504 8.71 15.24 22.14
N ASN A 505 8.08 14.92 21.00
CA ASN A 505 8.68 15.09 19.67
C ASN A 505 8.24 16.40 18.98
N ALA A 506 7.23 17.07 19.53
CA ALA A 506 6.59 18.22 18.90
C ALA A 506 7.55 19.38 18.61
N PHE A 507 8.47 19.68 19.51
CA PHE A 507 9.44 20.77 19.32
C PHE A 507 10.41 20.49 18.17
N ASP A 508 11.02 19.31 18.15
CA ASP A 508 12.02 18.92 17.14
C ASP A 508 11.37 18.79 15.76
N LEU A 509 10.21 18.17 15.70
CA LEU A 509 9.43 18.07 14.46
C LEU A 509 9.00 19.45 13.94
N GLY A 510 8.44 20.28 14.79
CA GLY A 510 8.02 21.63 14.41
C GLY A 510 9.19 22.50 13.91
N LYS A 511 10.37 22.36 14.52
CA LYS A 511 11.59 23.05 14.08
C LYS A 511 12.06 22.57 12.71
N LYS A 512 12.09 21.25 12.48
CA LYS A 512 12.46 20.65 11.18
C LYS A 512 11.53 21.10 10.07
N ILE A 513 10.22 21.04 10.28
CA ILE A 513 9.20 21.50 9.32
C ILE A 513 9.40 22.99 9.00
N CYS A 514 9.55 23.86 10.02
CA CYS A 514 9.76 25.29 9.80
C CYS A 514 11.02 25.59 8.98
N LEU A 515 12.11 24.83 9.19
CA LEU A 515 13.35 24.97 8.42
C LEU A 515 13.15 24.53 6.96
N LYS A 516 12.53 23.38 6.72
CA LYS A 516 12.27 22.87 5.38
C LYS A 516 11.34 23.80 4.58
N LEU A 517 10.26 24.28 5.19
CA LEU A 517 9.37 25.24 4.56
C LEU A 517 10.07 26.57 4.23
N LYS A 518 11.01 27.02 5.06
CA LYS A 518 11.82 28.23 4.79
C LYS A 518 12.71 28.07 3.55
N GLU A 519 13.18 26.87 3.27
CA GLU A 519 14.00 26.59 2.09
C GLU A 519 13.18 26.59 0.79
N LEU A 520 11.97 26.05 0.86
CA LEU A 520 11.11 25.77 -0.29
C LEU A 520 10.20 26.95 -0.67
N ILE A 521 9.70 27.68 0.32
CA ILE A 521 8.81 28.83 0.04
C ILE A 521 9.64 29.99 -0.52
N PRO A 522 9.32 30.48 -1.73
CA PRO A 522 10.10 31.56 -2.36
C PRO A 522 9.97 32.88 -1.58
N ARG A 523 11.05 33.67 -1.58
CA ARG A 523 11.07 34.98 -0.96
C ARG A 523 10.09 35.91 -1.66
N GLN A 524 9.28 36.62 -0.87
CA GLN A 524 8.34 37.63 -1.35
C GLN A 524 8.79 39.05 -1.00
N GLN A 525 8.00 40.06 -1.41
CA GLN A 525 8.28 41.46 -1.13
C GLN A 525 8.17 41.82 0.37
N PHE A 526 7.60 40.93 1.16
CA PHE A 526 7.43 41.07 2.62
C PHE A 526 8.05 39.88 3.35
N GLU A 527 8.22 40.03 4.64
CA GLU A 527 8.75 38.99 5.52
C GLU A 527 7.65 37.97 5.87
N ILE A 528 7.96 36.67 5.71
CA ILE A 528 7.03 35.59 6.01
C ILE A 528 7.52 34.87 7.27
N PRO A 529 6.89 35.04 8.43
CA PRO A 529 7.13 34.19 9.58
C PRO A 529 6.46 32.83 9.37
N ILE A 530 7.21 31.77 9.61
CA ILE A 530 6.77 30.37 9.66
C ILE A 530 6.80 29.97 11.12
N GLN A 531 5.69 29.46 11.65
CA GLN A 531 5.58 29.17 13.08
C GLN A 531 4.90 27.83 13.27
N ALA A 532 5.45 27.00 14.15
CA ALA A 532 4.78 25.82 14.69
C ALA A 532 4.23 26.17 16.08
N ALA A 533 2.97 25.85 16.33
CA ALA A 533 2.28 26.19 17.57
C ALA A 533 1.49 25.01 18.13
N ILE A 534 1.36 24.99 19.46
CA ILE A 534 0.47 24.08 20.20
C ILE A 534 -0.57 24.97 20.88
N GLY A 535 -1.79 24.99 20.36
CA GLY A 535 -2.80 25.97 20.77
C GLY A 535 -2.29 27.41 20.57
N ALA A 536 -2.25 28.22 21.63
CA ALA A 536 -1.74 29.58 21.58
C ALA A 536 -0.23 29.72 21.72
N LYS A 537 0.49 28.63 22.05
CA LYS A 537 1.93 28.67 22.33
C LYS A 537 2.75 28.33 21.09
N ILE A 538 3.55 29.27 20.60
CA ILE A 538 4.53 29.03 19.53
C ILE A 538 5.70 28.25 20.12
N ILE A 539 6.00 27.08 19.52
CA ILE A 539 7.09 26.19 19.92
C ILE A 539 8.31 26.32 19.02
N ALA A 540 8.13 26.63 17.73
CA ALA A 540 9.24 26.85 16.79
C ALA A 540 8.89 28.02 15.87
N ARG A 541 9.90 28.75 15.43
CA ARG A 541 9.74 29.88 14.52
C ARG A 541 10.95 30.04 13.61
N GLU A 542 10.67 30.18 12.32
CA GLU A 542 11.60 30.58 11.28
C GLU A 542 11.05 31.77 10.50
N THR A 543 11.90 32.45 9.76
CA THR A 543 11.48 33.63 9.01
C THR A 543 12.14 33.67 7.64
N ILE A 544 11.32 33.81 6.61
CA ILE A 544 11.77 34.08 5.24
C ILE A 544 11.93 35.59 5.09
N LYS A 545 13.14 36.04 4.83
CA LYS A 545 13.45 37.46 4.67
C LYS A 545 12.85 38.01 3.38
N ALA A 546 12.25 39.21 3.45
CA ALA A 546 11.74 39.91 2.29
C ALA A 546 12.81 40.16 1.23
N LEU A 547 12.40 40.15 -0.05
CA LEU A 547 13.23 40.67 -1.13
C LEU A 547 13.55 42.15 -0.86
N ARG A 548 14.82 42.52 -0.91
CA ARG A 548 15.25 43.92 -0.72
C ARG A 548 15.62 44.52 -2.09
N LYS A 549 14.91 45.57 -2.46
CA LYS A 549 15.34 46.47 -3.49
C LYS A 549 16.22 47.55 -2.82
N ASP A 550 17.41 47.77 -3.32
CA ASP A 550 18.26 48.87 -2.81
C ASP A 550 17.68 50.20 -3.25
N VAL A 551 16.81 50.76 -2.39
CA VAL A 551 16.18 52.06 -2.65
C VAL A 551 17.13 53.24 -2.44
N THR A 552 18.32 52.97 -1.87
CA THR A 552 19.34 53.96 -1.56
C THR A 552 20.45 54.00 -2.61
N ALA A 553 20.50 53.08 -3.57
CA ALA A 553 21.52 52.99 -4.61
C ALA A 553 21.68 54.28 -5.47
N LYS A 554 20.59 55.02 -5.64
CA LYS A 554 20.57 56.29 -6.37
C LYS A 554 20.80 57.54 -5.49
N CYS A 555 21.06 57.38 -4.19
CA CYS A 555 21.37 58.47 -3.30
C CYS A 555 22.87 58.77 -3.29
N TYR A 556 23.32 59.67 -4.17
CA TYR A 556 24.66 60.20 -4.16
C TYR A 556 24.86 61.23 -3.06
N GLY A 557 25.95 61.08 -2.26
CA GLY A 557 26.31 62.05 -1.20
C GLY A 557 25.66 61.76 0.16
N GLY A 558 26.13 62.44 1.18
CA GLY A 558 25.87 62.17 2.60
C GLY A 558 24.51 62.58 3.14
N ASP A 559 23.43 62.66 2.33
CA ASP A 559 22.09 62.98 2.80
C ASP A 559 21.46 61.82 3.58
N ILE A 560 21.83 61.73 4.83
CA ILE A 560 21.36 60.73 5.80
C ILE A 560 19.84 60.81 6.00
N SER A 561 19.26 62.02 5.96
CA SER A 561 17.84 62.22 6.16
C SER A 561 16.99 61.63 5.04
N ARG A 562 17.43 61.79 3.80
CA ARG A 562 16.76 61.23 2.62
C ARG A 562 16.87 59.69 2.58
N LYS A 563 18.03 59.14 2.93
CA LYS A 563 18.24 57.68 3.02
C LYS A 563 17.28 57.07 4.08
N ARG A 564 17.16 57.71 5.25
CA ARG A 564 16.29 57.27 6.34
C ARG A 564 14.81 57.31 5.94
N LYS A 565 14.34 58.40 5.30
CA LYS A 565 12.96 58.51 4.78
C LYS A 565 12.63 57.43 3.73
N LEU A 566 13.55 57.13 2.85
CA LEU A 566 13.35 56.08 1.83
C LEU A 566 13.26 54.68 2.45
N LEU A 567 14.09 54.40 3.46
CA LEU A 567 14.06 53.14 4.20
C LEU A 567 12.77 53.02 5.04
N GLU A 568 12.29 54.09 5.65
CA GLU A 568 11.03 54.11 6.39
C GLU A 568 9.83 53.89 5.46
N LYS A 569 9.76 54.56 4.31
CA LYS A 569 8.74 54.33 3.29
C LYS A 569 8.75 52.86 2.79
N GLN A 570 9.93 52.33 2.58
CA GLN A 570 10.05 50.89 2.18
C GLN A 570 9.54 49.98 3.28
N LYS A 571 9.82 50.27 4.56
CA LYS A 571 9.34 49.51 5.71
C LYS A 571 7.83 49.55 5.84
N GLU A 572 7.22 50.73 5.69
CA GLU A 572 5.75 50.92 5.71
C GLU A 572 5.09 50.21 4.52
N GLY A 573 5.64 50.33 3.31
CA GLY A 573 5.14 49.64 2.13
C GLY A 573 5.14 48.13 2.31
N LYS A 574 6.21 47.56 2.86
CA LYS A 574 6.29 46.14 3.19
C LYS A 574 5.30 45.69 4.25
N LYS A 575 5.05 46.57 5.28
CA LYS A 575 4.05 46.30 6.31
C LYS A 575 2.64 46.25 5.72
N ARG A 576 2.28 47.17 4.80
CA ARG A 576 1.00 47.14 4.08
C ARG A 576 0.87 45.90 3.18
N MET A 577 1.92 45.55 2.40
CA MET A 577 1.92 44.37 1.58
C MET A 577 1.74 43.08 2.39
N ARG A 578 2.32 43.00 3.59
CA ARG A 578 2.13 41.85 4.49
C ARG A 578 0.68 41.69 4.95
N GLN A 579 -0.07 42.78 5.11
CA GLN A 579 -1.47 42.75 5.54
C GLN A 579 -2.44 42.29 4.45
N VAL A 580 -2.04 42.40 3.17
CA VAL A 580 -2.90 42.13 2.00
C VAL A 580 -2.41 40.92 1.21
N GLY A 581 -1.11 40.59 1.32
CA GLY A 581 -0.50 39.52 0.53
C GLY A 581 -0.79 38.14 1.09
N ARG A 582 -1.42 37.27 0.30
CA ARG A 582 -1.49 35.83 0.57
C ARG A 582 -0.14 35.20 0.21
N VAL A 583 0.25 34.22 1.02
CA VAL A 583 1.46 33.43 0.76
C VAL A 583 1.04 32.21 -0.06
N GLU A 584 1.50 32.14 -1.30
CA GLU A 584 1.37 30.93 -2.10
C GLU A 584 2.35 29.87 -1.57
N ILE A 585 1.84 28.70 -1.24
CA ILE A 585 2.62 27.57 -0.78
C ILE A 585 2.81 26.67 -2.01
N PRO A 586 4.03 26.48 -2.50
CA PRO A 586 4.27 25.58 -3.63
C PRO A 586 3.93 24.15 -3.23
N GLN A 587 3.46 23.35 -4.19
CA GLN A 587 3.11 21.95 -3.99
C GLN A 587 4.27 21.15 -3.38
N GLU A 588 5.50 21.44 -3.81
CA GLU A 588 6.73 20.84 -3.29
C GLU A 588 6.88 21.03 -1.77
N ALA A 589 6.34 22.12 -1.20
CA ALA A 589 6.39 22.36 0.23
C ALA A 589 5.51 21.40 1.04
N PHE A 590 4.36 20.98 0.49
CA PHE A 590 3.52 19.94 1.12
C PHE A 590 4.21 18.58 1.06
N LEU A 591 4.77 18.22 -0.09
CA LEU A 591 5.49 16.96 -0.28
C LEU A 591 6.78 16.90 0.55
N ALA A 592 7.48 18.01 0.71
CA ALA A 592 8.73 18.05 1.47
C ALA A 592 8.54 17.94 2.98
N VAL A 593 7.38 18.31 3.51
CA VAL A 593 7.03 18.02 4.90
C VAL A 593 6.94 16.50 5.14
N LEU A 594 6.66 15.71 4.09
CA LEU A 594 6.64 14.25 4.13
C LEU A 594 8.07 13.64 4.14
N LYS A 595 9.06 14.36 3.59
CA LYS A 595 10.46 13.93 3.45
C LYS A 595 11.38 14.81 4.30
N LEU A 596 11.21 14.77 5.62
CA LEU A 596 11.92 15.67 6.56
C LEU A 596 13.41 15.35 6.77
N ASN A 597 13.96 14.30 6.17
CA ASN A 597 15.32 13.81 6.46
C ASN A 597 16.26 13.72 5.24
N ASP A 598 15.93 14.38 4.14
CA ASP A 598 16.89 14.60 3.03
C ASP A 598 17.78 15.80 3.26
#